data_0409001dc7e84f7b70290c8468cff5e3
#
_entry.id   0409001dc7e84f7b70290c8468cff5e3
#
_cell.length_a   1.000
_cell.length_b   1.000
_cell.length_c   1.000
_cell.angle_alpha   90.00
_cell.angle_beta   90.00
_cell.angle_gamma   90.00
#
_symmetry.space_group_name_H-M   'P 1'
#
loop_
_entity.id
_entity.type
_entity.pdbx_description
1 polymer ?
#
loop_
_entity_poly.entity_id
_entity_poly.type
_entity_poly.pdbx_seq_one_letter_code
_entity_poly.pdbx_strand_id
1 'polypeptide(L)'
;MIKFRHLRLRSFTATRVFGADIPFGPGLNIIQAPNTSGKSTCLQAVIYALGLERSLGPQLAIPLPYAMRERIHAAETEPYELVLQSFVELEIENGRGEIVVLHRDVVGEKSTKLIQATFGARLGDAIAATRQQDFYVLDGGAAVQEDGFHHFLAKFLGWDLPIVARYDGTECPLYLEAIFPMLFVEQKRGWSTIQGPFPTYFRIQDVARRVMEFLLNLDVAQFRRQRADLRHTISELSNRWGRERAKLAEAANRIGRVRGLPQAPTAEFALQPHIDLQVFHEGDWIRLSDLVGEVESRIAELEAAQLQTIDAVAPQLEVRITELREQIDRDTAVLEAVRGEHSTETQDSQALTSRVSSLEVDLRRNQDAQKLQRLGSELGKASSEHLCPTCHQGVSNELLPTV
;
A
#
# COMPACT_ATOMS: atom_id res chain seq x y z
N MET A 1 -19.21 -15.20 -4.52
CA MET A 1 -19.05 -16.67 -4.61
C MET A 1 -19.04 -17.04 -6.09
N ILE A 2 -18.12 -17.91 -6.54
CA ILE A 2 -18.08 -18.44 -7.91
C ILE A 2 -18.73 -19.84 -7.92
N LYS A 3 -19.54 -20.12 -8.94
CA LYS A 3 -20.06 -21.46 -9.22
C LYS A 3 -19.70 -21.82 -10.65
N PHE A 4 -19.20 -23.02 -10.85
CA PHE A 4 -19.04 -23.61 -12.18
C PHE A 4 -20.36 -24.27 -12.58
N ARG A 5 -20.82 -24.01 -13.79
CA ARG A 5 -22.06 -24.57 -14.34
C ARG A 5 -21.77 -25.61 -15.38
N HIS A 6 -20.81 -25.38 -16.24
CA HIS A 6 -20.51 -26.27 -17.34
C HIS A 6 -19.04 -26.07 -17.78
N LEU A 7 -18.35 -27.15 -18.05
CA LEU A 7 -17.03 -27.18 -18.66
C LEU A 7 -17.08 -27.95 -19.97
N ARG A 8 -16.62 -27.35 -21.04
CA ARG A 8 -16.47 -27.98 -22.35
C ARG A 8 -15.06 -27.90 -22.82
N LEU A 9 -14.51 -29.03 -23.25
CA LEU A 9 -13.22 -29.18 -23.88
C LEU A 9 -13.42 -29.71 -25.29
N ARG A 10 -12.71 -29.15 -26.25
CA ARG A 10 -12.74 -29.65 -27.64
C ARG A 10 -11.33 -29.64 -28.23
N SER A 11 -10.99 -30.69 -28.94
CA SER A 11 -9.80 -30.82 -29.80
C SER A 11 -10.23 -31.35 -31.17
N PHE A 12 -9.93 -30.63 -32.19
CA PHE A 12 -10.30 -30.93 -33.57
C PHE A 12 -9.05 -31.42 -34.29
N THR A 13 -9.19 -32.56 -34.95
CA THR A 13 -8.19 -33.08 -35.86
C THR A 13 -8.72 -33.05 -37.29
N ALA A 14 -7.98 -33.50 -38.25
CA ALA A 14 -8.44 -33.57 -39.64
C ALA A 14 -9.66 -34.51 -39.83
N THR A 15 -9.84 -35.51 -38.94
CA THR A 15 -10.81 -36.56 -39.14
C THR A 15 -11.84 -36.65 -38.03
N ARG A 16 -11.55 -36.18 -36.83
CA ARG A 16 -12.39 -36.38 -35.63
C ARG A 16 -12.42 -35.17 -34.73
N VAL A 17 -13.43 -35.19 -33.84
CA VAL A 17 -13.52 -34.24 -32.74
C VAL A 17 -13.45 -34.99 -31.43
N PHE A 18 -12.54 -34.61 -30.57
CA PHE A 18 -12.38 -35.15 -29.22
C PHE A 18 -12.78 -34.11 -28.20
N GLY A 19 -13.18 -34.54 -27.02
CA GLY A 19 -13.48 -33.59 -25.93
C GLY A 19 -14.33 -34.20 -24.82
N ALA A 20 -14.69 -33.33 -23.91
CA ALA A 20 -15.58 -33.63 -22.81
C ALA A 20 -16.59 -32.48 -22.64
N ASP A 21 -17.79 -32.87 -22.19
CA ASP A 21 -18.85 -31.94 -21.83
C ASP A 21 -19.32 -32.29 -20.41
N ILE A 22 -19.05 -31.42 -19.44
CA ILE A 22 -19.18 -31.71 -18.02
C ILE A 22 -20.09 -30.66 -17.39
N PRO A 23 -21.37 -31.00 -17.17
CA PRO A 23 -22.26 -30.17 -16.39
C PRO A 23 -21.95 -30.30 -14.90
N PHE A 24 -21.97 -29.17 -14.17
CA PHE A 24 -21.83 -29.13 -12.72
C PHE A 24 -23.17 -28.80 -12.08
N GLY A 25 -23.57 -29.66 -11.14
CA GLY A 25 -24.74 -29.44 -10.30
C GLY A 25 -24.41 -28.64 -9.02
N PRO A 26 -25.39 -28.28 -8.23
CA PRO A 26 -25.19 -27.70 -6.92
C PRO A 26 -24.56 -28.71 -5.95
N GLY A 27 -23.64 -28.27 -5.11
CA GLY A 27 -22.99 -29.08 -4.09
C GLY A 27 -21.82 -29.91 -4.62
N LEU A 28 -21.68 -31.16 -4.15
CA LEU A 28 -20.60 -32.06 -4.50
C LEU A 28 -20.75 -32.60 -5.92
N ASN A 29 -19.73 -32.43 -6.73
CA ASN A 29 -19.61 -32.99 -8.07
C ASN A 29 -18.43 -33.99 -8.11
N ILE A 30 -18.67 -35.19 -8.64
CA ILE A 30 -17.65 -36.24 -8.73
C ILE A 30 -17.43 -36.61 -10.20
N ILE A 31 -16.23 -36.46 -10.68
CA ILE A 31 -15.79 -36.89 -12.02
C ILE A 31 -15.13 -38.26 -11.87
N GLN A 32 -15.84 -39.31 -12.29
CA GLN A 32 -15.33 -40.67 -12.27
C GLN A 32 -15.02 -41.14 -13.68
N ALA A 33 -13.80 -41.62 -13.88
CA ALA A 33 -13.36 -42.23 -15.13
C ALA A 33 -12.10 -43.09 -14.89
N PRO A 34 -11.74 -44.03 -15.80
CA PRO A 34 -10.52 -44.79 -15.71
C PRO A 34 -9.26 -43.91 -15.66
N ASN A 35 -8.12 -44.49 -15.34
CA ASN A 35 -6.86 -43.76 -15.40
C ASN A 35 -6.59 -43.33 -16.85
N THR A 36 -5.87 -42.25 -17.02
CA THR A 36 -5.52 -41.64 -18.34
C THR A 36 -6.71 -41.05 -19.13
N SER A 37 -7.93 -41.11 -18.61
CA SER A 37 -9.14 -40.56 -19.29
C SER A 37 -9.30 -39.04 -19.22
N GLY A 38 -8.31 -38.29 -18.78
CA GLY A 38 -8.36 -36.83 -18.79
C GLY A 38 -9.01 -36.16 -17.58
N LYS A 39 -9.27 -36.85 -16.45
CA LYS A 39 -9.86 -36.25 -15.24
C LYS A 39 -9.07 -35.03 -14.75
N SER A 40 -7.75 -35.16 -14.66
CA SER A 40 -6.86 -34.04 -14.27
C SER A 40 -6.87 -32.94 -15.32
N THR A 41 -7.00 -33.28 -16.61
CA THR A 41 -7.14 -32.33 -17.71
C THR A 41 -8.36 -31.44 -17.52
N CYS A 42 -9.50 -32.02 -17.12
CA CYS A 42 -10.73 -31.24 -16.86
C CYS A 42 -10.52 -30.21 -15.75
N LEU A 43 -9.86 -30.57 -14.66
CA LEU A 43 -9.56 -29.64 -13.58
C LEU A 43 -8.52 -28.58 -13.99
N GLN A 44 -7.48 -28.98 -14.74
CA GLN A 44 -6.51 -28.05 -15.29
C GLN A 44 -7.11 -27.09 -16.31
N ALA A 45 -8.12 -27.55 -17.06
CA ALA A 45 -8.87 -26.71 -17.99
C ALA A 45 -9.66 -25.60 -17.30
N VAL A 46 -10.21 -25.84 -16.10
CA VAL A 46 -10.81 -24.79 -15.29
C VAL A 46 -9.78 -23.70 -14.93
N ILE A 47 -8.59 -24.12 -14.48
CA ILE A 47 -7.49 -23.17 -14.17
C ILE A 47 -7.10 -22.38 -15.42
N TYR A 48 -6.99 -23.05 -16.57
CA TYR A 48 -6.66 -22.41 -17.84
C TYR A 48 -7.74 -21.42 -18.28
N ALA A 49 -9.02 -21.82 -18.25
CA ALA A 49 -10.13 -20.93 -18.62
C ALA A 49 -10.22 -19.67 -17.75
N LEU A 50 -9.78 -19.77 -16.48
CA LEU A 50 -9.75 -18.66 -15.55
C LEU A 50 -8.44 -17.83 -15.58
N GLY A 51 -7.50 -18.21 -16.46
CA GLY A 51 -6.21 -17.49 -16.57
C GLY A 51 -5.33 -17.61 -15.33
N LEU A 52 -5.48 -18.70 -14.56
CA LEU A 52 -4.84 -18.86 -13.25
C LEU A 52 -3.61 -19.79 -13.30
N GLU A 53 -2.97 -19.95 -14.47
CA GLU A 53 -1.81 -20.83 -14.63
C GLU A 53 -0.67 -20.51 -13.68
N ARG A 54 -0.51 -19.22 -13.33
CA ARG A 54 0.46 -18.77 -12.35
C ARG A 54 0.22 -19.32 -10.95
N SER A 55 -0.98 -19.72 -10.60
CA SER A 55 -1.24 -20.40 -9.33
C SER A 55 -0.56 -21.78 -9.26
N LEU A 56 -0.29 -22.40 -10.41
CA LEU A 56 0.40 -23.68 -10.51
C LEU A 56 1.94 -23.56 -10.56
N GLY A 57 2.49 -22.37 -10.76
CA GLY A 57 3.93 -22.12 -10.79
C GLY A 57 4.32 -20.87 -11.56
N PRO A 58 5.60 -20.45 -11.51
CA PRO A 58 6.07 -19.24 -12.17
C PRO A 58 6.13 -19.36 -13.70
N GLN A 59 6.14 -20.58 -14.23
CA GLN A 59 6.17 -20.81 -15.67
C GLN A 59 4.79 -20.58 -16.28
N LEU A 60 4.76 -19.83 -17.38
CA LEU A 60 3.54 -19.55 -18.15
C LEU A 60 3.20 -20.69 -19.14
N ALA A 61 3.59 -21.91 -18.82
CA ALA A 61 3.25 -23.07 -19.66
C ALA A 61 1.75 -23.37 -19.56
N ILE A 62 1.14 -23.67 -20.69
CA ILE A 62 -0.26 -24.13 -20.75
C ILE A 62 -0.35 -25.44 -19.96
N PRO A 63 -1.16 -25.52 -18.89
CA PRO A 63 -1.21 -26.67 -18.00
C PRO A 63 -2.00 -27.85 -18.58
N LEU A 64 -2.21 -27.89 -19.89
CA LEU A 64 -3.01 -28.88 -20.59
C LEU A 64 -2.11 -29.91 -21.27
N PRO A 65 -2.57 -31.18 -21.40
CA PRO A 65 -1.79 -32.28 -21.99
C PRO A 65 -1.62 -32.09 -23.49
N TYR A 66 -0.73 -32.92 -24.08
CA TYR A 66 -0.48 -32.98 -25.51
C TYR A 66 -1.74 -33.19 -26.35
N ALA A 67 -2.74 -33.92 -25.80
CA ALA A 67 -4.05 -34.16 -26.43
C ALA A 67 -4.83 -32.91 -26.75
N MET A 68 -4.52 -31.80 -26.08
CA MET A 68 -5.13 -30.49 -26.36
C MET A 68 -4.17 -29.51 -27.05
N ARG A 69 -2.88 -29.85 -27.16
CA ARG A 69 -1.87 -28.90 -27.68
C ARG A 69 -1.24 -29.35 -28.97
N GLU A 70 -1.04 -30.65 -29.16
CA GLU A 70 -0.20 -31.13 -30.25
C GLU A 70 -0.81 -32.32 -30.99
N ARG A 71 -1.12 -33.40 -30.30
CA ARG A 71 -1.56 -34.65 -30.90
C ARG A 71 -2.42 -35.47 -29.95
N ILE A 72 -3.34 -36.19 -30.54
CA ILE A 72 -4.29 -37.05 -29.81
C ILE A 72 -4.48 -38.36 -30.59
N HIS A 73 -4.85 -39.44 -29.90
CA HIS A 73 -5.27 -40.72 -30.50
C HIS A 73 -6.56 -41.18 -29.83
N ALA A 74 -7.40 -41.89 -30.57
CA ALA A 74 -8.68 -42.37 -30.04
C ALA A 74 -8.50 -43.64 -29.20
N ALA A 75 -7.50 -44.47 -29.52
CA ALA A 75 -7.08 -45.65 -28.77
C ALA A 75 -5.60 -45.80 -28.81
N GLU A 76 -5.01 -46.50 -27.82
CA GLU A 76 -3.55 -46.75 -27.74
C GLU A 76 -2.98 -47.45 -28.98
N THR A 77 -3.81 -48.20 -29.72
CA THR A 77 -3.46 -48.88 -30.93
C THR A 77 -3.59 -48.04 -32.19
N GLU A 78 -4.19 -46.86 -32.13
CA GLU A 78 -4.39 -45.97 -33.27
C GLU A 78 -3.22 -44.99 -33.41
N PRO A 79 -2.91 -44.52 -34.62
CA PRO A 79 -1.92 -43.48 -34.83
C PRO A 79 -2.36 -42.16 -34.22
N TYR A 80 -1.37 -41.34 -33.84
CA TYR A 80 -1.64 -39.96 -33.40
C TYR A 80 -2.11 -39.11 -34.57
N GLU A 81 -3.16 -38.34 -34.29
CA GLU A 81 -3.64 -37.29 -35.17
C GLU A 81 -3.18 -35.91 -34.62
N LEU A 82 -2.80 -35.01 -35.50
CA LEU A 82 -2.44 -33.64 -35.10
C LEU A 82 -3.68 -32.87 -34.67
N VAL A 83 -3.55 -32.14 -33.59
CA VAL A 83 -4.57 -31.21 -33.15
C VAL A 83 -4.47 -29.93 -33.96
N LEU A 84 -5.47 -29.64 -34.77
CA LEU A 84 -5.57 -28.46 -35.64
C LEU A 84 -6.16 -27.27 -34.91
N GLN A 85 -7.14 -27.52 -34.04
CA GLN A 85 -7.76 -26.52 -33.19
C GLN A 85 -8.15 -27.17 -31.87
N SER A 86 -8.04 -26.41 -30.80
CA SER A 86 -8.56 -26.81 -29.50
C SER A 86 -8.86 -25.61 -28.63
N PHE A 87 -9.89 -25.75 -27.79
CA PHE A 87 -10.30 -24.70 -26.90
C PHE A 87 -10.91 -25.26 -25.60
N VAL A 88 -11.03 -24.38 -24.63
CA VAL A 88 -11.74 -24.60 -23.38
C VAL A 88 -12.86 -23.57 -23.28
N GLU A 89 -14.06 -24.01 -22.93
CA GLU A 89 -15.18 -23.19 -22.54
C GLU A 89 -15.59 -23.51 -21.11
N LEU A 90 -15.80 -22.46 -20.32
CA LEU A 90 -16.23 -22.57 -18.94
C LEU A 90 -17.40 -21.63 -18.67
N GLU A 91 -18.54 -22.20 -18.29
CA GLU A 91 -19.68 -21.43 -17.84
C GLU A 91 -19.60 -21.23 -16.33
N ILE A 92 -19.58 -19.97 -15.91
CA ILE A 92 -19.52 -19.58 -14.50
C ILE A 92 -20.72 -18.71 -14.12
N GLU A 93 -21.14 -18.84 -12.85
CA GLU A 93 -22.17 -18.01 -12.23
C GLU A 93 -21.60 -17.29 -11.02
N ASN A 94 -21.93 -16.02 -10.86
CA ASN A 94 -21.55 -15.25 -9.69
C ASN A 94 -22.59 -15.34 -8.55
N GLY A 95 -22.34 -14.66 -7.44
CA GLY A 95 -23.26 -14.63 -6.29
C GLY A 95 -24.60 -13.94 -6.54
N ARG A 96 -24.74 -13.19 -7.66
CA ARG A 96 -25.96 -12.49 -8.08
C ARG A 96 -26.79 -13.30 -9.07
N GLY A 97 -26.32 -14.50 -9.46
CA GLY A 97 -26.97 -15.35 -10.47
C GLY A 97 -26.66 -14.92 -11.92
N GLU A 98 -25.72 -14.00 -12.13
CA GLU A 98 -25.27 -13.62 -13.48
C GLU A 98 -24.38 -14.73 -14.04
N ILE A 99 -24.59 -15.09 -15.30
CA ILE A 99 -23.88 -16.17 -15.98
C ILE A 99 -23.03 -15.58 -17.10
N VAL A 100 -21.81 -16.10 -17.23
CA VAL A 100 -20.91 -15.78 -18.34
C VAL A 100 -20.23 -17.08 -18.81
N VAL A 101 -20.11 -17.23 -20.12
CA VAL A 101 -19.33 -18.27 -20.77
C VAL A 101 -17.97 -17.69 -21.16
N LEU A 102 -16.93 -18.30 -20.64
CA LEU A 102 -15.53 -17.97 -20.96
C LEU A 102 -15.04 -18.94 -22.03
N HIS A 103 -14.55 -18.43 -23.13
CA HIS A 103 -13.92 -19.21 -24.20
C HIS A 103 -12.45 -18.82 -24.32
N ARG A 104 -11.57 -19.83 -24.38
CA ARG A 104 -10.13 -19.63 -24.54
C ARG A 104 -9.51 -20.69 -25.44
N ASP A 105 -8.87 -20.23 -26.51
CA ASP A 105 -8.14 -21.12 -27.43
C ASP A 105 -6.89 -21.70 -26.75
N VAL A 106 -6.61 -22.96 -27.05
CA VAL A 106 -5.36 -23.64 -26.69
C VAL A 106 -4.47 -23.77 -27.92
N VAL A 107 -5.06 -24.20 -29.03
CA VAL A 107 -4.51 -24.19 -30.38
C VAL A 107 -5.58 -23.57 -31.28
N GLY A 108 -5.25 -22.51 -31.99
CA GLY A 108 -6.22 -21.82 -32.84
C GLY A 108 -5.65 -20.52 -33.39
N GLU A 109 -6.52 -19.73 -34.01
CA GLU A 109 -6.17 -18.46 -34.60
C GLU A 109 -6.01 -17.34 -33.57
N LYS A 110 -6.73 -17.45 -32.44
CA LYS A 110 -6.68 -16.45 -31.38
C LYS A 110 -5.49 -16.68 -30.44
N SER A 111 -4.99 -15.59 -29.89
CA SER A 111 -3.94 -15.65 -28.88
C SER A 111 -4.40 -16.44 -27.65
N THR A 112 -3.55 -17.32 -27.14
CA THR A 112 -3.77 -18.05 -25.88
C THR A 112 -3.86 -17.13 -24.65
N LYS A 113 -3.51 -15.86 -24.79
CA LYS A 113 -3.68 -14.83 -23.77
C LYS A 113 -5.04 -14.13 -23.84
N LEU A 114 -5.87 -14.41 -24.83
CA LEU A 114 -7.18 -13.84 -25.02
C LEU A 114 -8.24 -14.75 -24.41
N ILE A 115 -9.07 -14.20 -23.54
CA ILE A 115 -10.26 -14.86 -23.00
C ILE A 115 -11.47 -14.07 -23.46
N GLN A 116 -12.34 -14.75 -24.21
CA GLN A 116 -13.60 -14.18 -24.68
C GLN A 116 -14.72 -14.50 -23.71
N ALA A 117 -15.34 -13.48 -23.17
CA ALA A 117 -16.48 -13.60 -22.27
C ALA A 117 -17.78 -13.30 -23.02
N THR A 118 -18.70 -14.27 -23.01
CA THR A 118 -20.00 -14.18 -23.63
C THR A 118 -21.08 -14.15 -22.55
N PHE A 119 -21.80 -13.05 -22.48
CA PHE A 119 -22.82 -12.80 -21.46
C PHE A 119 -24.19 -13.25 -21.98
N GLY A 120 -25.00 -13.79 -21.06
CA GLY A 120 -26.37 -14.25 -21.36
C GLY A 120 -26.44 -15.54 -22.14
N ALA A 121 -25.31 -16.10 -22.62
CA ALA A 121 -25.24 -17.41 -23.25
C ALA A 121 -25.12 -18.51 -22.20
N ARG A 122 -25.53 -19.75 -22.56
CA ARG A 122 -25.28 -20.96 -21.80
C ARG A 122 -24.72 -22.03 -22.71
N LEU A 123 -23.79 -22.83 -22.14
CA LEU A 123 -23.25 -23.99 -22.85
C LEU A 123 -24.33 -25.09 -22.88
N GLY A 124 -24.81 -25.44 -24.08
CA GLY A 124 -25.86 -26.46 -24.29
C GLY A 124 -27.20 -25.88 -24.66
N ASP A 125 -27.50 -24.64 -24.41
CA ASP A 125 -28.77 -24.01 -24.81
C ASP A 125 -28.52 -23.08 -26.00
N ALA A 126 -29.43 -23.07 -26.97
CA ALA A 126 -29.38 -22.16 -28.12
C ALA A 126 -29.81 -20.72 -27.77
N ILE A 127 -29.39 -20.21 -26.62
CA ILE A 127 -29.73 -18.87 -26.17
C ILE A 127 -28.75 -17.89 -26.85
N ALA A 128 -29.32 -16.89 -27.52
CA ALA A 128 -28.52 -15.86 -28.18
C ALA A 128 -27.70 -15.06 -27.15
N ALA A 129 -26.41 -14.94 -27.42
CA ALA A 129 -25.52 -14.10 -26.62
C ALA A 129 -25.99 -12.65 -26.64
N THR A 130 -26.11 -12.02 -25.51
CA THR A 130 -26.50 -10.60 -25.39
C THR A 130 -25.33 -9.66 -25.62
N ARG A 131 -24.13 -10.08 -25.20
CA ARG A 131 -22.90 -9.29 -25.30
C ARG A 131 -21.69 -10.21 -25.32
N GLN A 132 -20.68 -9.84 -26.08
CA GLN A 132 -19.39 -10.50 -26.12
C GLN A 132 -18.29 -9.45 -25.87
N GLN A 133 -17.29 -9.83 -25.06
CA GLN A 133 -16.16 -8.96 -24.75
C GLN A 133 -14.90 -9.80 -24.61
N ASP A 134 -13.81 -9.29 -25.14
CA ASP A 134 -12.50 -9.90 -25.10
C ASP A 134 -11.67 -9.30 -23.96
N PHE A 135 -10.97 -10.14 -23.23
CA PHE A 135 -10.10 -9.76 -22.12
C PHE A 135 -8.74 -10.43 -22.27
N TYR A 136 -7.69 -9.73 -21.85
CA TYR A 136 -6.34 -10.24 -21.85
C TYR A 136 -5.94 -10.76 -20.49
N VAL A 137 -5.17 -11.85 -20.49
CA VAL A 137 -4.59 -12.49 -19.30
C VAL A 137 -3.08 -12.60 -19.46
N LEU A 138 -2.35 -12.61 -18.35
CA LEU A 138 -0.89 -12.77 -18.29
C LEU A 138 -0.07 -11.59 -18.86
N ASP A 139 -0.69 -10.50 -19.23
CA ASP A 139 0.00 -9.28 -19.63
C ASP A 139 0.21 -8.34 -18.44
N GLY A 140 1.21 -7.46 -18.54
CA GLY A 140 1.49 -6.47 -17.49
C GLY A 140 0.29 -5.54 -17.30
N GLY A 141 -0.28 -5.53 -16.09
CA GLY A 141 -1.46 -4.73 -15.78
C GLY A 141 -2.81 -5.43 -15.89
N ALA A 142 -2.88 -6.68 -16.39
CA ALA A 142 -4.13 -7.43 -16.55
C ALA A 142 -4.98 -7.61 -15.27
N ALA A 143 -4.38 -7.40 -14.10
CA ALA A 143 -5.10 -7.44 -12.81
C ALA A 143 -5.70 -6.07 -12.40
N VAL A 144 -5.35 -4.98 -13.10
CA VAL A 144 -5.71 -3.60 -12.71
C VAL A 144 -6.44 -2.86 -13.83
N GLN A 145 -6.10 -3.13 -15.09
CA GLN A 145 -6.67 -2.46 -16.26
C GLN A 145 -8.05 -3.01 -16.60
N GLU A 146 -8.91 -2.18 -17.18
CA GLU A 146 -10.30 -2.58 -17.53
C GLU A 146 -10.37 -3.71 -18.56
N ASP A 147 -9.40 -3.82 -19.45
CA ASP A 147 -9.28 -4.88 -20.45
C ASP A 147 -8.64 -6.15 -19.88
N GLY A 148 -8.26 -6.14 -18.61
CA GLY A 148 -7.64 -7.26 -17.92
C GLY A 148 -8.65 -8.28 -17.41
N PHE A 149 -8.45 -9.55 -17.74
CA PHE A 149 -9.38 -10.60 -17.35
C PHE A 149 -9.54 -10.75 -15.83
N HIS A 150 -8.46 -10.66 -15.06
CA HIS A 150 -8.54 -10.79 -13.61
C HIS A 150 -9.24 -9.60 -12.94
N HIS A 151 -9.13 -8.42 -13.52
CA HIS A 151 -9.90 -7.27 -13.07
C HIS A 151 -11.41 -7.49 -13.34
N PHE A 152 -11.75 -7.93 -14.54
CA PHE A 152 -13.11 -8.32 -14.87
C PHE A 152 -13.63 -9.40 -13.92
N LEU A 153 -12.87 -10.48 -13.72
CA LEU A 153 -13.30 -11.61 -12.89
C LEU A 153 -13.53 -11.19 -11.44
N ALA A 154 -12.68 -10.35 -10.88
CA ALA A 154 -12.88 -9.81 -9.53
C ALA A 154 -14.18 -8.99 -9.44
N LYS A 155 -14.44 -8.10 -10.39
CA LYS A 155 -15.69 -7.33 -10.50
C LYS A 155 -16.93 -8.24 -10.64
N PHE A 156 -16.85 -9.22 -11.53
CA PHE A 156 -17.92 -10.19 -11.76
C PHE A 156 -18.27 -10.97 -10.48
N LEU A 157 -17.26 -11.37 -9.70
CA LEU A 157 -17.45 -12.05 -8.43
C LEU A 157 -17.88 -11.12 -7.27
N GLY A 158 -17.82 -9.81 -7.47
CA GLY A 158 -18.04 -8.82 -6.43
C GLY A 158 -16.94 -8.84 -5.36
N TRP A 159 -15.69 -9.15 -5.78
CA TRP A 159 -14.53 -9.18 -4.90
C TRP A 159 -13.77 -7.84 -4.95
N ASP A 160 -13.77 -7.17 -3.82
CA ASP A 160 -12.92 -6.00 -3.62
C ASP A 160 -11.55 -6.47 -3.10
N LEU A 161 -10.59 -6.58 -4.02
CA LEU A 161 -9.27 -7.12 -3.72
C LEU A 161 -8.46 -6.09 -2.92
N PRO A 162 -8.00 -6.43 -1.69
CA PRO A 162 -7.26 -5.49 -0.86
C PRO A 162 -5.90 -5.16 -1.46
N ILE A 163 -5.45 -3.95 -1.22
CA ILE A 163 -4.06 -3.55 -1.51
C ILE A 163 -3.16 -4.08 -0.40
N VAL A 164 -2.09 -4.76 -0.79
CA VAL A 164 -1.16 -5.44 0.11
C VAL A 164 0.29 -5.02 -0.15
N ALA A 165 1.11 -5.04 0.90
CA ALA A 165 2.51 -4.67 0.81
C ALA A 165 3.36 -5.80 0.19
N ARG A 166 4.33 -5.41 -0.64
CA ARG A 166 5.42 -6.27 -1.12
C ARG A 166 6.66 -6.16 -0.24
N TYR A 167 7.59 -7.10 -0.41
CA TYR A 167 8.88 -7.09 0.30
C TYR A 167 9.78 -5.90 -0.07
N ASP A 168 9.58 -5.28 -1.24
CA ASP A 168 10.30 -4.09 -1.70
C ASP A 168 9.70 -2.76 -1.19
N GLY A 169 8.66 -2.83 -0.35
CA GLY A 169 7.98 -1.66 0.20
C GLY A 169 6.93 -1.06 -0.74
N THR A 170 6.76 -1.57 -1.96
CA THR A 170 5.68 -1.16 -2.86
C THR A 170 4.37 -1.85 -2.49
N GLU A 171 3.26 -1.31 -2.98
CA GLU A 171 1.94 -1.88 -2.79
C GLU A 171 1.41 -2.47 -4.10
N CYS A 172 0.58 -3.51 -3.98
CA CYS A 172 -0.11 -4.11 -5.10
C CYS A 172 -1.47 -4.68 -4.66
N PRO A 173 -2.43 -4.89 -5.58
CA PRO A 173 -3.63 -5.64 -5.25
C PRO A 173 -3.29 -7.09 -4.91
N LEU A 174 -4.09 -7.70 -4.04
CA LEU A 174 -4.01 -9.14 -3.79
C LEU A 174 -4.48 -9.88 -5.05
N TYR A 175 -3.57 -10.50 -5.78
CA TYR A 175 -3.87 -11.16 -7.06
C TYR A 175 -4.75 -12.39 -6.88
N LEU A 176 -5.65 -12.65 -7.83
CA LEU A 176 -6.49 -13.85 -7.85
C LEU A 176 -5.65 -15.12 -7.85
N GLU A 177 -4.52 -15.13 -8.57
CA GLU A 177 -3.58 -16.26 -8.61
C GLU A 177 -2.96 -16.58 -7.23
N ALA A 178 -2.95 -15.61 -6.31
CA ALA A 178 -2.52 -15.85 -4.93
C ALA A 178 -3.65 -16.45 -4.07
N ILE A 179 -4.91 -16.16 -4.40
CA ILE A 179 -6.09 -16.63 -3.65
C ILE A 179 -6.45 -18.07 -4.02
N PHE A 180 -6.41 -18.41 -5.30
CA PHE A 180 -6.88 -19.70 -5.81
C PHE A 180 -6.15 -20.94 -5.26
N PRO A 181 -4.88 -20.93 -4.87
CA PRO A 181 -4.25 -22.07 -4.19
C PRO A 181 -4.94 -22.53 -2.91
N MET A 182 -5.73 -21.64 -2.29
CA MET A 182 -6.58 -22.03 -1.14
C MET A 182 -7.87 -22.75 -1.56
N LEU A 183 -8.30 -22.58 -2.80
CA LEU A 183 -9.56 -23.07 -3.34
C LEU A 183 -9.36 -24.27 -4.27
N PHE A 184 -8.13 -24.58 -4.63
CA PHE A 184 -7.78 -25.61 -5.61
C PHE A 184 -6.64 -26.49 -5.11
N VAL A 185 -6.89 -27.81 -5.03
CA VAL A 185 -5.90 -28.81 -4.65
C VAL A 185 -5.46 -29.58 -5.90
N GLU A 186 -4.23 -29.33 -6.36
CA GLU A 186 -3.66 -30.03 -7.50
C GLU A 186 -3.07 -31.37 -7.05
N GLN A 187 -3.35 -32.45 -7.81
CA GLN A 187 -3.01 -33.82 -7.45
C GLN A 187 -1.53 -34.02 -7.08
N LYS A 188 -0.60 -33.51 -7.91
CA LYS A 188 0.84 -33.71 -7.71
C LYS A 188 1.37 -33.04 -6.44
N ARG A 189 0.77 -31.92 -6.06
CA ARG A 189 1.17 -31.11 -4.90
C ARG A 189 0.36 -31.42 -3.65
N GLY A 190 -0.91 -31.82 -3.82
CA GLY A 190 -1.81 -32.17 -2.73
C GLY A 190 -1.47 -33.48 -2.01
N TRP A 191 -0.53 -34.27 -2.53
CA TRP A 191 -0.09 -35.52 -1.86
C TRP A 191 0.85 -35.27 -0.67
N SER A 192 1.55 -34.15 -0.66
CA SER A 192 2.44 -33.79 0.45
C SER A 192 1.82 -32.84 1.46
N THR A 193 0.89 -31.99 0.99
CA THR A 193 0.19 -31.01 1.81
C THR A 193 -1.23 -30.79 1.24
N ILE A 194 -2.24 -30.70 2.10
CA ILE A 194 -3.61 -30.40 1.66
C ILE A 194 -3.68 -29.04 0.93
N GLN A 195 -2.78 -28.14 1.28
CA GLN A 195 -2.69 -26.80 0.72
C GLN A 195 -1.52 -26.71 -0.27
N GLY A 196 -1.79 -26.24 -1.48
CA GLY A 196 -0.75 -25.92 -2.44
C GLY A 196 0.16 -24.77 -1.97
N PRO A 197 1.41 -24.72 -2.42
CA PRO A 197 2.29 -23.61 -2.10
C PRO A 197 1.74 -22.31 -2.67
N PHE A 198 1.72 -21.25 -1.86
CA PHE A 198 1.38 -19.91 -2.35
C PHE A 198 2.45 -19.39 -3.32
N PRO A 199 2.05 -18.63 -4.34
CA PRO A 199 2.97 -18.04 -5.30
C PRO A 199 3.81 -16.93 -4.63
N THR A 200 5.08 -17.21 -4.39
CA THR A 200 6.04 -16.26 -3.77
C THR A 200 6.61 -15.26 -4.77
N TYR A 201 6.52 -15.52 -6.07
CA TYR A 201 7.06 -14.66 -7.13
C TYR A 201 6.34 -13.31 -7.28
N PHE A 202 5.15 -13.14 -6.69
CA PHE A 202 4.49 -11.83 -6.57
C PHE A 202 5.13 -10.93 -5.50
N ARG A 203 6.04 -11.48 -4.68
CA ARG A 203 6.74 -10.79 -3.59
C ARG A 203 5.82 -10.16 -2.54
N ILE A 204 4.60 -10.66 -2.39
CA ILE A 204 3.64 -10.20 -1.37
C ILE A 204 4.11 -10.67 0.00
N GLN A 205 4.16 -9.74 0.96
CA GLN A 205 4.47 -10.08 2.36
C GLN A 205 3.36 -10.91 2.99
N ASP A 206 3.72 -12.02 3.64
CA ASP A 206 2.78 -12.91 4.34
C ASP A 206 1.58 -13.31 3.47
N VAL A 207 1.80 -13.68 2.20
CA VAL A 207 0.76 -13.93 1.21
C VAL A 207 -0.35 -14.86 1.73
N ALA A 208 0.02 -15.97 2.40
CA ALA A 208 -0.94 -16.91 2.98
C ALA A 208 -1.90 -16.23 3.97
N ARG A 209 -1.34 -15.41 4.84
CA ARG A 209 -2.12 -14.65 5.83
C ARG A 209 -3.04 -13.64 5.15
N ARG A 210 -2.56 -12.92 4.13
CA ARG A 210 -3.37 -11.95 3.39
C ARG A 210 -4.56 -12.61 2.68
N VAL A 211 -4.32 -13.77 2.08
CA VAL A 211 -5.36 -14.57 1.45
C VAL A 211 -6.40 -15.03 2.46
N MET A 212 -5.97 -15.53 3.63
CA MET A 212 -6.91 -15.93 4.69
C MET A 212 -7.71 -14.75 5.24
N GLU A 213 -7.06 -13.62 5.48
CA GLU A 213 -7.73 -12.38 5.91
C GLU A 213 -8.82 -11.98 4.90
N PHE A 214 -8.55 -12.07 3.60
CA PHE A 214 -9.51 -11.77 2.54
C PHE A 214 -10.66 -12.80 2.48
N LEU A 215 -10.34 -14.10 2.42
CA LEU A 215 -11.36 -15.15 2.31
C LEU A 215 -12.30 -15.22 3.51
N LEU A 216 -11.80 -14.90 4.71
CA LEU A 216 -12.58 -14.84 5.93
C LEU A 216 -13.28 -13.48 6.12
N ASN A 217 -13.16 -12.58 5.16
CA ASN A 217 -13.70 -11.22 5.21
C ASN A 217 -13.31 -10.49 6.50
N LEU A 218 -12.02 -10.59 6.88
CA LEU A 218 -11.51 -9.93 8.07
C LEU A 218 -11.09 -8.50 7.72
N ASP A 219 -11.62 -7.52 8.41
CA ASP A 219 -11.31 -6.08 8.23
C ASP A 219 -9.89 -5.68 8.65
N VAL A 220 -8.98 -6.66 8.72
CA VAL A 220 -7.61 -6.48 9.24
C VAL A 220 -6.82 -5.47 8.42
N ALA A 221 -7.02 -5.41 7.09
CA ALA A 221 -6.33 -4.46 6.24
C ALA A 221 -6.75 -3.02 6.54
N GLN A 222 -8.06 -2.79 6.72
CA GLN A 222 -8.60 -1.48 7.10
C GLN A 222 -8.13 -1.05 8.48
N PHE A 223 -8.21 -1.94 9.48
CA PHE A 223 -7.74 -1.66 10.83
C PHE A 223 -6.22 -1.40 10.88
N ARG A 224 -5.42 -2.10 10.06
CA ARG A 224 -3.98 -1.85 9.98
C ARG A 224 -3.67 -0.48 9.39
N ARG A 225 -4.35 -0.06 8.31
CA ARG A 225 -4.21 1.28 7.74
C ARG A 225 -4.59 2.33 8.78
N GLN A 226 -5.76 2.23 9.37
CA GLN A 226 -6.20 3.14 10.43
C GLN A 226 -5.19 3.21 11.58
N ARG A 227 -4.66 2.06 12.01
CA ARG A 227 -3.64 2.00 13.05
C ARG A 227 -2.31 2.63 12.63
N ALA A 228 -1.90 2.48 11.38
CA ALA A 228 -0.70 3.12 10.84
C ALA A 228 -0.88 4.64 10.77
N ASP A 229 -2.01 5.12 10.26
CA ASP A 229 -2.35 6.54 10.18
C ASP A 229 -2.43 7.17 11.58
N LEU A 230 -3.08 6.49 12.53
CA LEU A 230 -3.13 6.93 13.92
C LEU A 230 -1.74 7.00 14.56
N ARG A 231 -0.88 6.02 14.32
CA ARG A 231 0.51 6.04 14.81
C ARG A 231 1.31 7.19 14.21
N HIS A 232 1.14 7.45 12.92
CA HIS A 232 1.77 8.58 12.25
C HIS A 232 1.32 9.89 12.88
N THR A 233 0.00 10.10 13.03
CA THR A 233 -0.58 11.27 13.66
C THR A 233 -0.10 11.45 15.11
N ILE A 234 -0.07 10.37 15.89
CA ILE A 234 0.45 10.40 17.26
C ILE A 234 1.93 10.83 17.27
N SER A 235 2.74 10.31 16.35
CA SER A 235 4.16 10.68 16.23
C SER A 235 4.33 12.15 15.88
N GLU A 236 3.56 12.66 14.91
CA GLU A 236 3.59 14.08 14.53
C GLU A 236 3.17 14.99 15.70
N LEU A 237 2.07 14.64 16.37
CA LEU A 237 1.60 15.39 17.54
C LEU A 237 2.61 15.38 18.69
N SER A 238 3.26 14.23 18.93
CA SER A 238 4.30 14.11 19.94
C SER A 238 5.53 14.97 19.62
N ASN A 239 5.94 14.99 18.36
CA ASN A 239 7.04 15.83 17.90
C ASN A 239 6.69 17.32 17.98
N ARG A 240 5.45 17.69 17.62
CA ARG A 240 4.95 19.07 17.76
C ARG A 240 4.90 19.48 19.21
N TRP A 241 4.36 18.61 20.08
CA TRP A 241 4.36 18.84 21.53
C TRP A 241 5.75 19.10 22.09
N GLY A 242 6.73 18.27 21.72
CA GLY A 242 8.13 18.44 22.16
C GLY A 242 8.71 19.79 21.75
N ARG A 243 8.47 20.21 20.51
CA ARG A 243 8.90 21.52 20.01
C ARG A 243 8.26 22.69 20.78
N GLU A 244 6.93 22.65 20.93
CA GLU A 244 6.23 23.74 21.63
C GLU A 244 6.61 23.78 23.12
N ARG A 245 6.81 22.63 23.76
CA ARG A 245 7.30 22.55 25.13
C ARG A 245 8.72 23.13 25.26
N ALA A 246 9.60 22.86 24.30
CA ALA A 246 10.96 23.43 24.30
C ALA A 246 10.94 24.96 24.17
N LYS A 247 10.11 25.48 23.25
CA LYS A 247 9.94 26.93 23.08
C LYS A 247 9.39 27.59 24.37
N LEU A 248 8.41 26.93 25.00
CA LEU A 248 7.85 27.43 26.24
C LEU A 248 8.88 27.43 27.37
N ALA A 249 9.66 26.36 27.48
CA ALA A 249 10.74 26.28 28.46
C ALA A 249 11.83 27.34 28.21
N GLU A 250 12.21 27.58 26.95
CA GLU A 250 13.16 28.62 26.57
C GLU A 250 12.63 30.03 26.91
N ALA A 251 11.38 30.31 26.56
CA ALA A 251 10.75 31.59 26.90
C ALA A 251 10.67 31.79 28.42
N ALA A 252 10.33 30.74 29.15
CA ALA A 252 10.23 30.78 30.60
C ALA A 252 11.60 30.96 31.28
N ASN A 253 12.67 30.36 30.76
CA ASN A 253 14.02 30.45 31.33
C ASN A 253 14.57 31.90 31.41
N ARG A 254 13.99 32.83 30.66
CA ARG A 254 14.34 34.26 30.76
C ARG A 254 13.78 34.94 32.01
N ILE A 255 12.71 34.38 32.56
CA ILE A 255 11.95 34.98 33.66
C ILE A 255 12.01 34.06 34.89
N GLY A 256 11.98 32.74 34.66
CA GLY A 256 11.89 31.75 35.72
C GLY A 256 11.83 30.34 35.19
N ARG A 257 11.00 29.48 35.77
CA ARG A 257 10.79 28.10 35.33
C ARG A 257 9.30 27.76 35.25
N VAL A 258 8.92 26.89 34.32
CA VAL A 258 7.55 26.33 34.26
C VAL A 258 7.50 25.06 35.10
N ARG A 259 6.55 25.00 36.02
CA ARG A 259 6.26 23.79 36.82
C ARG A 259 4.94 23.16 36.34
N GLY A 260 4.85 21.82 36.39
CA GLY A 260 3.60 21.10 36.10
C GLY A 260 3.35 20.79 34.62
N LEU A 261 4.28 21.16 33.73
CA LEU A 261 4.13 20.86 32.30
C LEU A 261 4.38 19.35 32.03
N PRO A 262 3.41 18.60 31.46
CA PRO A 262 3.57 17.19 31.20
C PRO A 262 4.74 16.91 30.23
N GLN A 263 5.41 15.78 30.44
CA GLN A 263 6.51 15.38 29.56
C GLN A 263 6.03 14.87 28.19
N ALA A 264 4.83 14.29 28.16
CA ALA A 264 4.18 13.77 26.95
C ALA A 264 2.79 14.42 26.76
N PRO A 265 2.27 14.45 25.52
CA PRO A 265 0.91 14.92 25.28
C PRO A 265 -0.08 14.03 26.03
N THR A 266 -1.05 14.66 26.68
CA THR A 266 -2.12 14.01 27.44
C THR A 266 -3.47 14.49 26.97
N ALA A 267 -4.47 13.61 26.90
CA ALA A 267 -5.83 13.97 26.53
C ALA A 267 -6.54 14.88 27.57
N GLU A 268 -6.07 14.83 28.84
CA GLU A 268 -6.67 15.55 29.96
C GLU A 268 -5.95 16.87 30.28
N PHE A 269 -5.09 17.33 29.36
CA PHE A 269 -4.28 18.53 29.60
C PHE A 269 -5.10 19.78 29.98
N ALA A 270 -6.25 19.96 29.37
CA ALA A 270 -7.12 21.11 29.61
C ALA A 270 -7.74 21.14 31.05
N LEU A 271 -7.68 20.04 31.76
CA LEU A 271 -8.26 19.87 33.11
C LEU A 271 -7.22 19.95 34.23
N GLN A 272 -5.94 20.16 33.89
CA GLN A 272 -4.86 20.20 34.90
C GLN A 272 -4.58 21.67 35.34
N PRO A 273 -5.01 22.06 36.52
CA PRO A 273 -4.92 23.46 37.00
C PRO A 273 -3.55 23.86 37.58
N HIS A 274 -2.49 23.09 37.31
CA HIS A 274 -1.21 23.24 38.05
C HIS A 274 0.01 23.56 37.18
N ILE A 275 -0.19 24.26 36.08
CA ILE A 275 0.95 24.77 35.30
C ILE A 275 1.21 26.18 35.78
N ASP A 276 2.29 26.37 36.53
CA ASP A 276 2.70 27.61 37.10
C ASP A 276 4.02 28.10 36.55
N LEU A 277 4.13 29.39 36.26
CA LEU A 277 5.42 30.04 36.03
C LEU A 277 5.97 30.44 37.40
N GLN A 278 7.13 29.93 37.77
CA GLN A 278 7.79 30.23 39.02
C GLN A 278 9.02 31.11 38.77
N VAL A 279 9.23 32.10 39.59
CA VAL A 279 10.38 33.02 39.59
C VAL A 279 11.18 32.79 40.86
N PHE A 280 12.50 32.91 40.78
CA PHE A 280 13.36 32.85 41.92
C PHE A 280 13.42 34.21 42.60
N HIS A 281 12.93 34.29 43.82
CA HIS A 281 12.89 35.53 44.61
C HIS A 281 13.29 35.22 46.05
N GLU A 282 14.17 36.02 46.62
CA GLU A 282 14.64 35.96 48.02
C GLU A 282 15.10 34.56 48.50
N GLY A 283 15.64 33.70 47.58
CA GLY A 283 16.14 32.37 47.94
C GLY A 283 15.18 31.23 47.67
N ASP A 284 13.91 31.50 47.30
CA ASP A 284 12.90 30.51 47.02
C ASP A 284 12.23 30.67 45.65
N TRP A 285 11.59 29.60 45.17
CA TRP A 285 10.81 29.61 43.95
C TRP A 285 9.35 29.88 44.27
N ILE A 286 8.86 31.08 43.94
CA ILE A 286 7.49 31.50 44.15
C ILE A 286 6.74 31.58 42.80
N ARG A 287 5.42 31.52 42.83
CA ARG A 287 4.60 31.73 41.62
C ARG A 287 4.70 33.19 41.19
N LEU A 288 4.82 33.40 39.86
CA LEU A 288 4.84 34.75 39.31
C LEU A 288 3.57 35.52 39.67
N SER A 289 2.39 34.88 39.69
CA SER A 289 1.13 35.48 40.08
C SER A 289 1.14 36.00 41.54
N ASP A 290 1.78 35.23 42.42
CA ASP A 290 1.84 35.57 43.83
C ASP A 290 2.81 36.75 44.04
N LEU A 291 3.94 36.77 43.35
CA LEU A 291 4.89 37.89 43.35
C LEU A 291 4.26 39.15 42.78
N VAL A 292 3.52 39.05 41.67
CA VAL A 292 2.80 40.19 41.07
C VAL A 292 1.80 40.75 42.05
N GLY A 293 1.00 39.88 42.71
CA GLY A 293 0.04 40.29 43.71
C GLY A 293 0.67 40.96 44.94
N GLU A 294 1.83 40.45 45.38
CA GLU A 294 2.59 41.05 46.47
C GLU A 294 3.12 42.46 46.09
N VAL A 295 3.70 42.57 44.88
CA VAL A 295 4.18 43.87 44.38
C VAL A 295 3.05 44.86 44.17
N GLU A 296 1.90 44.42 43.61
CA GLU A 296 0.72 45.28 43.46
C GLU A 296 0.19 45.74 44.81
N SER A 297 0.12 44.84 45.81
CA SER A 297 -0.25 45.20 47.17
C SER A 297 0.72 46.20 47.79
N ARG A 298 2.00 46.01 47.55
CA ARG A 298 3.03 46.94 48.05
C ARG A 298 2.98 48.30 47.36
N ILE A 299 2.67 48.34 46.07
CA ILE A 299 2.43 49.60 45.34
C ILE A 299 1.24 50.33 45.94
N ALA A 300 0.11 49.62 46.16
CA ALA A 300 -1.07 50.22 46.75
C ALA A 300 -0.82 50.78 48.17
N GLU A 301 -0.05 50.05 49.00
CA GLU A 301 0.38 50.53 50.31
C GLU A 301 1.23 51.82 50.23
N LEU A 302 2.17 51.83 49.28
CA LEU A 302 3.04 53.00 49.07
C LEU A 302 2.28 54.22 48.54
N GLU A 303 1.34 53.99 47.62
CA GLU A 303 0.44 55.03 47.10
C GLU A 303 -0.44 55.60 48.22
N ALA A 304 -0.99 54.71 49.09
CA ALA A 304 -1.78 55.15 50.24
C ALA A 304 -0.94 55.92 51.26
N ALA A 305 0.30 55.50 51.51
CA ALA A 305 1.23 56.22 52.39
C ALA A 305 1.65 57.59 51.78
N GLN A 306 1.74 57.69 50.46
CA GLN A 306 2.12 58.91 49.74
C GLN A 306 1.01 59.98 49.83
N LEU A 307 -0.27 59.59 49.87
CA LEU A 307 -1.38 60.51 50.05
C LEU A 307 -1.38 61.28 51.41
N GLN A 308 -0.60 60.77 52.37
CA GLN A 308 -0.49 61.45 53.70
C GLN A 308 0.69 62.45 53.81
N THR A 309 1.57 62.56 52.83
CA THR A 309 2.82 63.37 52.91
C THR A 309 3.08 64.31 51.71
N ILE A 310 2.06 64.59 50.88
CA ILE A 310 2.26 65.07 49.51
C ILE A 310 2.56 66.58 49.37
N ASP A 311 2.26 67.41 50.28
CA ASP A 311 2.38 68.85 50.06
C ASP A 311 3.83 69.44 50.01
N ALA A 312 4.80 68.70 50.47
CA ALA A 312 6.22 69.21 50.53
C ALA A 312 7.19 68.69 49.44
N VAL A 313 6.89 67.54 48.78
CA VAL A 313 7.84 66.87 47.88
C VAL A 313 7.28 66.71 46.45
N ALA A 314 6.03 67.12 46.22
CA ALA A 314 5.28 66.96 44.99
C ALA A 314 6.06 67.39 43.68
N PRO A 315 6.66 68.61 43.63
CA PRO A 315 7.24 69.05 42.35
C PRO A 315 8.47 68.24 41.88
N GLN A 316 9.29 67.72 42.82
CA GLN A 316 10.48 66.92 42.47
C GLN A 316 10.11 65.48 42.12
N LEU A 317 9.07 64.97 42.74
CA LEU A 317 8.58 63.62 42.43
C LEU A 317 7.83 63.58 41.09
N GLU A 318 7.08 64.62 40.74
CA GLU A 318 6.40 64.69 39.42
C GLU A 318 7.43 64.73 38.27
N VAL A 319 8.50 65.49 38.42
CA VAL A 319 9.59 65.49 37.44
C VAL A 319 10.24 64.12 37.34
N ARG A 320 10.47 63.46 38.48
CA ARG A 320 11.08 62.11 38.49
C ARG A 320 10.17 61.05 37.91
N ILE A 321 8.87 61.12 38.20
CA ILE A 321 7.85 60.22 37.60
C ILE A 321 7.80 60.40 36.08
N THR A 322 7.89 61.64 35.61
CA THR A 322 7.89 61.95 34.17
C THR A 322 9.14 61.40 33.51
N GLU A 323 10.32 61.62 34.09
CA GLU A 323 11.57 61.04 33.60
C GLU A 323 11.52 59.51 33.54
N LEU A 324 11.01 58.87 34.58
CA LEU A 324 10.91 57.41 34.63
C LEU A 324 9.88 56.86 33.62
N ARG A 325 8.77 57.56 33.40
CA ARG A 325 7.80 57.19 32.34
C ARG A 325 8.42 57.30 30.96
N GLU A 326 9.12 58.40 30.67
CA GLU A 326 9.85 58.54 29.41
C GLU A 326 10.95 57.49 29.24
N GLN A 327 11.55 57.02 30.34
CA GLN A 327 12.53 55.93 30.29
C GLN A 327 11.84 54.59 30.03
N ILE A 328 10.71 54.30 30.69
CA ILE A 328 9.90 53.12 30.43
C ILE A 328 9.42 53.08 28.98
N ASP A 329 8.95 54.21 28.45
CA ASP A 329 8.49 54.30 27.07
C ASP A 329 9.66 54.04 26.08
N ARG A 330 10.83 54.61 26.36
CA ARG A 330 12.05 54.33 25.58
C ARG A 330 12.47 52.86 25.65
N ASP A 331 12.48 52.30 26.86
CA ASP A 331 12.89 50.92 27.05
C ASP A 331 11.87 49.96 26.44
N THR A 332 10.59 50.30 26.49
CA THR A 332 9.51 49.57 25.83
C THR A 332 9.65 49.57 24.32
N ALA A 333 9.96 50.77 23.72
CA ALA A 333 10.19 50.89 22.30
C ALA A 333 11.41 50.11 21.84
N VAL A 334 12.50 50.13 22.64
CA VAL A 334 13.69 49.29 22.36
C VAL A 334 13.37 47.80 22.44
N LEU A 335 12.57 47.43 23.45
CA LEU A 335 12.18 46.01 23.62
C LEU A 335 11.26 45.52 22.47
N GLU A 336 10.37 46.38 21.98
CA GLU A 336 9.54 46.06 20.79
C GLU A 336 10.39 45.98 19.53
N ALA A 337 11.38 46.88 19.35
CA ALA A 337 12.32 46.82 18.22
C ALA A 337 13.12 45.52 18.24
N VAL A 338 13.70 45.13 19.39
CA VAL A 338 14.45 43.90 19.56
C VAL A 338 13.58 42.66 19.37
N ARG A 339 12.30 42.70 19.83
CA ARG A 339 11.33 41.62 19.55
C ARG A 339 11.03 41.51 18.07
N GLY A 340 10.90 42.64 17.37
CA GLY A 340 10.72 42.65 15.92
C GLY A 340 11.91 42.03 15.18
N GLU A 341 13.12 42.44 15.54
CA GLU A 341 14.36 41.85 14.98
C GLU A 341 14.45 40.34 15.26
N HIS A 342 14.20 39.92 16.48
CA HIS A 342 14.23 38.52 16.85
C HIS A 342 13.15 37.69 16.09
N SER A 343 11.98 38.30 15.86
CA SER A 343 10.92 37.65 15.07
C SER A 343 11.36 37.44 13.61
N THR A 344 11.98 38.46 13.00
CA THR A 344 12.53 38.39 11.63
C THR A 344 13.67 37.36 11.54
N GLU A 345 14.63 37.42 12.48
CA GLU A 345 15.71 36.42 12.53
C GLU A 345 15.20 34.98 12.71
N THR A 346 14.13 34.82 13.51
CA THR A 346 13.52 33.49 13.70
C THR A 346 12.85 33.00 12.42
N GLN A 347 12.17 33.89 11.67
CA GLN A 347 11.59 33.57 10.38
C GLN A 347 12.66 33.22 9.33
N ASP A 348 13.74 34.01 9.29
CA ASP A 348 14.87 33.77 8.39
C ASP A 348 15.58 32.44 8.72
N SER A 349 15.75 32.15 10.00
CA SER A 349 16.33 30.86 10.45
C SER A 349 15.44 29.69 10.07
N GLN A 350 14.10 29.81 10.19
CA GLN A 350 13.16 28.79 9.75
C GLN A 350 13.20 28.59 8.22
N ALA A 351 13.27 29.70 7.47
CA ALA A 351 13.38 29.65 6.02
C ALA A 351 14.70 28.99 5.57
N LEU A 352 15.80 29.32 6.23
CA LEU A 352 17.10 28.69 5.97
C LEU A 352 17.10 27.20 6.32
N THR A 353 16.50 26.83 7.44
CA THR A 353 16.37 25.42 7.85
C THR A 353 15.54 24.60 6.84
N SER A 354 14.46 25.18 6.36
CA SER A 354 13.64 24.57 5.31
C SER A 354 14.42 24.41 4.01
N ARG A 355 15.23 25.41 3.65
CA ARG A 355 16.06 25.37 2.45
C ARG A 355 17.20 24.35 2.56
N VAL A 356 17.85 24.25 3.73
CA VAL A 356 18.84 23.20 4.01
C VAL A 356 18.22 21.82 3.87
N SER A 357 17.05 21.58 4.48
CA SER A 357 16.35 20.30 4.37
C SER A 357 16.00 19.95 2.92
N SER A 358 15.55 20.93 2.13
CA SER A 358 15.30 20.73 0.70
C SER A 358 16.57 20.36 -0.06
N LEU A 359 17.67 21.07 0.19
CA LEU A 359 18.95 20.79 -0.45
C LEU A 359 19.53 19.43 -0.05
N GLU A 360 19.33 18.99 1.18
CA GLU A 360 19.72 17.64 1.63
C GLU A 360 18.95 16.54 0.89
N VAL A 361 17.66 16.75 0.65
CA VAL A 361 16.85 15.85 -0.16
C VAL A 361 17.34 15.79 -1.60
N ASP A 362 17.64 16.95 -2.19
CA ASP A 362 18.16 17.04 -3.55
C ASP A 362 19.57 16.42 -3.66
N LEU A 363 20.40 16.61 -2.64
CA LEU A 363 21.72 15.98 -2.56
C LEU A 363 21.61 14.46 -2.54
N ARG A 364 20.69 13.90 -1.72
CA ARG A 364 20.44 12.46 -1.68
C ARG A 364 19.96 11.95 -3.03
N ARG A 365 19.01 12.65 -3.66
CA ARG A 365 18.53 12.29 -5.02
C ARG A 365 19.67 12.28 -6.03
N ASN A 366 20.55 13.27 -5.99
CA ASN A 366 21.70 13.34 -6.88
C ASN A 366 22.73 12.22 -6.59
N GLN A 367 22.96 11.90 -5.33
CA GLN A 367 23.82 10.78 -4.94
C GLN A 367 23.23 9.43 -5.39
N ASP A 368 21.92 9.25 -5.27
CA ASP A 368 21.24 8.04 -5.73
C ASP A 368 21.23 7.95 -7.25
N ALA A 369 21.04 9.08 -7.95
CA ALA A 369 21.19 9.15 -9.40
C ALA A 369 22.62 8.79 -9.87
N GLN A 370 23.65 9.28 -9.16
CA GLN A 370 25.03 8.90 -9.44
C GLN A 370 25.31 7.41 -9.19
N LYS A 371 24.73 6.83 -8.13
CA LYS A 371 24.84 5.39 -7.88
C LYS A 371 24.18 4.58 -9.00
N LEU A 372 22.98 4.99 -9.42
CA LEU A 372 22.27 4.36 -10.53
C LEU A 372 23.05 4.47 -11.84
N GLN A 373 23.65 5.63 -12.11
CA GLN A 373 24.49 5.84 -13.28
C GLN A 373 25.75 4.95 -13.25
N ARG A 374 26.38 4.79 -12.09
CA ARG A 374 27.52 3.86 -11.92
C ARG A 374 27.11 2.41 -12.13
N LEU A 375 25.99 1.99 -11.55
CA LEU A 375 25.44 0.65 -11.75
C LEU A 375 25.10 0.40 -13.24
N GLY A 376 24.49 1.37 -13.91
CA GLY A 376 24.24 1.31 -15.35
C GLY A 376 25.51 1.21 -16.19
N SER A 377 26.59 1.92 -15.79
CA SER A 377 27.86 1.87 -16.49
C SER A 377 28.62 0.56 -16.26
N GLU A 378 28.49 -0.05 -15.07
CA GLU A 378 29.07 -1.38 -14.79
C GLU A 378 28.33 -2.49 -15.55
N LEU A 379 27.00 -2.43 -15.62
CA LEU A 379 26.18 -3.33 -16.43
C LEU A 379 26.51 -3.19 -17.94
N GLY A 380 26.70 -1.96 -18.42
CA GLY A 380 27.11 -1.67 -19.80
C GLY A 380 28.51 -2.21 -20.13
N LYS A 381 29.46 -2.09 -19.19
CA LYS A 381 30.79 -2.68 -19.35
C LYS A 381 30.76 -4.19 -19.40
N ALA A 382 30.06 -4.83 -18.49
CA ALA A 382 29.89 -6.30 -18.46
C ALA A 382 29.24 -6.82 -19.75
N SER A 383 28.27 -6.08 -20.30
CA SER A 383 27.63 -6.42 -21.58
C SER A 383 28.58 -6.27 -22.76
N SER A 384 29.45 -5.25 -22.76
CA SER A 384 30.46 -5.05 -23.83
C SER A 384 31.59 -6.09 -23.80
N GLU A 385 31.84 -6.69 -22.66
CA GLU A 385 32.83 -7.73 -22.44
C GLU A 385 32.28 -9.16 -22.61
N HIS A 386 31.01 -9.28 -23.06
CA HIS A 386 30.31 -10.57 -23.19
C HIS A 386 30.24 -11.37 -21.88
N LEU A 387 30.20 -10.71 -20.76
CA LEU A 387 30.08 -11.33 -19.44
C LEU A 387 28.69 -11.11 -18.85
N CYS A 388 28.17 -12.15 -18.20
CA CYS A 388 26.91 -12.00 -17.45
C CYS A 388 27.10 -11.01 -16.30
N PRO A 389 26.28 -9.97 -16.17
CA PRO A 389 26.43 -8.94 -15.12
C PRO A 389 26.17 -9.47 -13.70
N THR A 390 25.60 -10.68 -13.58
CA THR A 390 25.26 -11.26 -12.27
C THR A 390 26.27 -12.30 -11.79
N CYS A 391 26.79 -13.14 -12.70
CA CYS A 391 27.69 -14.25 -12.34
C CYS A 391 29.03 -14.22 -13.03
N HIS A 392 29.31 -13.23 -13.87
CA HIS A 392 30.55 -12.98 -14.62
C HIS A 392 30.99 -14.15 -15.54
N GLN A 393 30.09 -15.04 -15.90
CA GLN A 393 30.35 -16.07 -16.88
C GLN A 393 30.19 -15.54 -18.30
N GLY A 394 30.97 -16.03 -19.25
CA GLY A 394 30.87 -15.66 -20.66
C GLY A 394 29.51 -16.05 -21.25
N VAL A 395 28.84 -15.12 -21.89
CA VAL A 395 27.54 -15.34 -22.54
C VAL A 395 27.68 -15.15 -24.02
N SER A 396 27.16 -16.12 -24.81
CA SER A 396 27.13 -15.98 -26.26
C SER A 396 26.20 -14.84 -26.70
N ASN A 397 26.59 -14.13 -27.74
CA ASN A 397 25.98 -12.87 -28.23
C ASN A 397 24.50 -12.95 -28.62
N GLU A 398 23.88 -14.11 -28.60
CA GLU A 398 22.51 -14.30 -29.09
C GLU A 398 21.43 -13.84 -28.10
N LEU A 399 21.80 -13.47 -26.87
CA LEU A 399 20.86 -13.09 -25.80
C LEU A 399 20.98 -11.64 -25.32
N LEU A 400 21.90 -10.87 -25.87
CA LEU A 400 22.05 -9.46 -25.50
C LEU A 400 21.30 -8.55 -26.48
N PRO A 401 20.43 -7.66 -26.03
CA PRO A 401 19.81 -6.68 -26.91
C PRO A 401 20.92 -5.80 -27.52
N THR A 402 20.98 -5.72 -28.82
CA THR A 402 21.76 -4.70 -29.52
C THR A 402 21.27 -3.32 -29.10
N VAL A 403 22.12 -2.55 -28.44
CA VAL A 403 21.92 -1.13 -28.18
C VAL A 403 22.01 -0.35 -29.46
#